data_08abe8fb464e7f3d1b256a70bb20a99c
#
_entry.id   08abe8fb464e7f3d1b256a70bb20a99c
#
_cell.length_a   1.000
_cell.length_b   1.000
_cell.length_c   1.000
_cell.angle_alpha   90.00
_cell.angle_beta   90.00
_cell.angle_gamma   90.00
#
_symmetry.space_group_name_H-M   'P 1'
#
loop_
_entity.id
_entity.type
_entity.pdbx_description
1 polymer ?
#
loop_
_entity_poly.entity_id
_entity_poly.type
_entity_poly.pdbx_seq_one_letter_code
_entity_poly.pdbx_strand_id
1 'polypeptide(L)'
;MLYVIASGAPNFTAGGFASNGYGALSPGHYNLLSCLVAEVVLTAAFLIVIIGSTSKAAPAGFAPIAIGLGLTLIHLISIPVTNTSVNPARSTAAALFAQTGAIGQLWLFWVAPLVGAAVGAFIWKLLLAPGESPGMIGQEAR
;
A
#
# COMPACT_ATOMS: atom_id res chain seq x y z
N MET A 1 -17.90 -8.38 6.24
CA MET A 1 -18.33 -9.29 5.17
C MET A 1 -17.43 -10.53 5.09
N LEU A 2 -16.13 -10.42 4.77
CA LEU A 2 -15.24 -11.59 4.65
C LEU A 2 -15.23 -12.52 5.90
N TYR A 3 -15.19 -11.94 7.09
CA TYR A 3 -15.25 -12.72 8.33
C TYR A 3 -16.55 -13.55 8.45
N VAL A 4 -17.69 -12.94 8.09
CA VAL A 4 -18.99 -13.65 8.12
C VAL A 4 -19.01 -14.80 7.11
N ILE A 5 -18.44 -14.59 5.92
CA ILE A 5 -18.34 -15.67 4.91
C ILE A 5 -17.44 -16.79 5.42
N ALA A 6 -16.26 -16.45 5.93
CA ALA A 6 -15.30 -17.43 6.43
C ALA A 6 -15.82 -18.21 7.64
N SER A 7 -16.56 -17.54 8.54
CA SER A 7 -17.14 -18.18 9.73
C SER A 7 -18.24 -19.21 9.40
N GLY A 8 -18.72 -19.26 8.17
CA GLY A 8 -19.63 -20.30 7.69
C GLY A 8 -18.95 -21.64 7.41
N ALA A 9 -17.63 -21.71 7.37
CA ALA A 9 -16.92 -22.97 7.17
C ALA A 9 -16.88 -23.82 8.46
N PRO A 10 -17.06 -25.15 8.37
CA PRO A 10 -16.89 -26.04 9.51
C PRO A 10 -15.49 -25.88 10.14
N ASN A 11 -15.43 -25.79 11.47
CA ASN A 11 -14.19 -25.63 12.24
C ASN A 11 -13.37 -24.35 11.90
N PHE A 12 -14.04 -23.29 11.46
CA PHE A 12 -13.38 -22.02 11.18
C PHE A 12 -12.69 -21.48 12.44
N THR A 13 -11.41 -21.09 12.26
CA THR A 13 -10.64 -20.31 13.23
C THR A 13 -10.05 -19.12 12.52
N ALA A 14 -10.28 -17.92 13.03
CA ALA A 14 -9.81 -16.69 12.37
C ALA A 14 -8.27 -16.63 12.31
N GLY A 15 -7.58 -17.15 13.32
CA GLY A 15 -6.13 -17.09 13.39
C GLY A 15 -5.62 -15.66 13.20
N GLY A 16 -4.67 -15.48 12.32
CA GLY A 16 -4.16 -14.15 11.95
C GLY A 16 -5.07 -13.35 11.02
N PHE A 17 -6.05 -13.96 10.38
CA PHE A 17 -6.99 -13.34 9.42
C PHE A 17 -6.30 -12.38 8.42
N ALA A 18 -5.17 -12.80 7.89
CA ALA A 18 -4.32 -11.98 7.00
C ALA A 18 -3.88 -10.63 7.61
N SER A 19 -3.81 -10.52 8.94
CA SER A 19 -3.31 -9.33 9.61
C SER A 19 -1.83 -9.12 9.33
N ASN A 20 -1.42 -7.86 9.40
CA ASN A 20 -0.03 -7.48 9.26
C ASN A 20 0.70 -7.60 10.59
N GLY A 21 2.02 -7.86 10.53
CA GLY A 21 2.83 -7.98 11.73
C GLY A 21 4.33 -7.89 11.47
N TYR A 22 5.07 -7.70 12.54
CA TYR A 22 6.54 -7.78 12.59
C TYR A 22 6.98 -8.73 13.70
N GLY A 23 8.25 -9.15 13.70
CA GLY A 23 8.76 -10.10 14.67
C GLY A 23 8.00 -11.42 14.61
N ALA A 24 7.46 -11.87 15.72
CA ALA A 24 6.72 -13.13 15.81
C ALA A 24 5.43 -13.17 14.98
N LEU A 25 4.85 -12.02 14.64
CA LEU A 25 3.65 -11.92 13.78
C LEU A 25 3.97 -11.71 12.30
N SER A 26 5.24 -11.48 11.94
CA SER A 26 5.69 -11.48 10.56
C SER A 26 5.69 -12.92 10.01
N PRO A 27 5.17 -13.18 8.81
CA PRO A 27 5.22 -14.53 8.23
C PRO A 27 6.64 -15.11 8.12
N GLY A 28 7.63 -14.30 7.79
CA GLY A 28 9.04 -14.67 7.71
C GLY A 28 9.86 -14.26 8.94
N HIS A 29 9.21 -13.87 10.05
CA HIS A 29 9.85 -13.43 11.30
C HIS A 29 10.80 -12.23 11.16
N TYR A 30 10.52 -11.33 10.21
CA TYR A 30 11.29 -10.12 10.02
C TYR A 30 11.12 -9.16 11.20
N ASN A 31 12.22 -8.52 11.60
CA ASN A 31 12.22 -7.57 12.71
C ASN A 31 11.47 -6.27 12.35
N LEU A 32 11.23 -5.44 13.35
CA LEU A 32 10.51 -4.16 13.23
C LEU A 32 11.14 -3.25 12.17
N LEU A 33 12.47 -3.10 12.16
CA LEU A 33 13.16 -2.18 11.24
C LEU A 33 12.99 -2.64 9.79
N SER A 34 13.14 -3.92 9.52
CA SER A 34 12.95 -4.48 8.17
C SER A 34 11.52 -4.27 7.68
N CYS A 35 10.52 -4.49 8.55
CA CYS A 35 9.12 -4.27 8.24
C CYS A 35 8.80 -2.79 8.01
N LEU A 36 9.36 -1.90 8.84
CA LEU A 36 9.21 -0.45 8.68
C LEU A 36 9.74 0.02 7.32
N VAL A 37 10.98 -0.37 6.99
CA VAL A 37 11.62 -0.01 5.71
C VAL A 37 10.83 -0.55 4.53
N ALA A 38 10.41 -1.82 4.59
CA ALA A 38 9.62 -2.43 3.52
C ALA A 38 8.31 -1.67 3.28
N GLU A 39 7.55 -1.38 4.33
CA GLU A 39 6.28 -0.66 4.21
C GLU A 39 6.45 0.77 3.70
N VAL A 40 7.46 1.52 4.17
CA VAL A 40 7.76 2.87 3.69
C VAL A 40 8.12 2.86 2.21
N VAL A 41 9.08 2.02 1.82
CA VAL A 41 9.60 1.97 0.44
C VAL A 41 8.53 1.49 -0.54
N LEU A 42 7.82 0.42 -0.20
CA LEU A 42 6.81 -0.15 -1.08
C LEU A 42 5.59 0.77 -1.21
N THR A 43 5.19 1.47 -0.15
CA THR A 43 4.13 2.47 -0.24
C THR A 43 4.57 3.66 -1.08
N ALA A 44 5.81 4.15 -0.93
CA ALA A 44 6.34 5.24 -1.75
C ALA A 44 6.34 4.85 -3.25
N ALA A 45 6.83 3.66 -3.58
CA ALA A 45 6.80 3.15 -4.94
C ALA A 45 5.37 3.01 -5.48
N PHE A 46 4.44 2.53 -4.65
CA PHE A 46 3.04 2.40 -5.04
C PHE A 46 2.38 3.75 -5.32
N LEU A 47 2.65 4.77 -4.50
CA LEU A 47 2.17 6.14 -4.75
C LEU A 47 2.72 6.71 -6.06
N ILE A 48 3.99 6.47 -6.39
CA ILE A 48 4.56 6.89 -7.67
C ILE A 48 3.81 6.23 -8.83
N VAL A 49 3.50 4.94 -8.75
CA VAL A 49 2.69 4.24 -9.76
C VAL A 49 1.30 4.84 -9.86
N ILE A 50 0.61 5.08 -8.73
CA ILE A 50 -0.74 5.65 -8.72
C ILE A 50 -0.73 7.04 -9.35
N ILE A 51 0.09 7.96 -8.83
CA ILE A 51 0.11 9.36 -9.29
C ILE A 51 0.55 9.41 -10.76
N GLY A 52 1.57 8.63 -11.14
CA GLY A 52 2.07 8.58 -12.51
C GLY A 52 1.02 8.10 -13.51
N SER A 53 0.35 6.99 -13.21
CA SER A 53 -0.66 6.39 -14.09
C SER A 53 -1.97 7.20 -14.17
N THR A 54 -2.24 8.05 -13.18
CA THR A 54 -3.42 8.94 -13.13
C THR A 54 -3.11 10.37 -13.52
N SER A 55 -1.86 10.70 -13.87
CA SER A 55 -1.46 12.03 -14.29
C SER A 55 -2.08 12.39 -15.65
N LYS A 56 -2.20 13.69 -15.95
CA LYS A 56 -2.73 14.17 -17.26
C LYS A 56 -1.89 13.71 -18.45
N ALA A 57 -0.61 13.41 -18.24
CA ALA A 57 0.30 12.93 -19.27
C ALA A 57 0.18 11.41 -19.53
N ALA A 58 -0.50 10.67 -18.66
CA ALA A 58 -0.67 9.23 -18.82
C ALA A 58 -1.75 8.89 -19.85
N PRO A 59 -1.61 7.77 -20.58
CA PRO A 59 -2.65 7.30 -21.49
C PRO A 59 -3.96 7.03 -20.72
N ALA A 60 -5.06 7.60 -21.20
CA ALA A 60 -6.37 7.42 -20.58
C ALA A 60 -6.80 5.94 -20.56
N GLY A 61 -7.41 5.49 -19.46
CA GLY A 61 -7.98 4.16 -19.32
C GLY A 61 -7.00 3.07 -18.86
N PHE A 62 -5.69 3.30 -18.82
CA PHE A 62 -4.70 2.29 -18.41
C PHE A 62 -4.33 2.31 -16.93
N ALA A 63 -4.69 3.35 -16.18
CA ALA A 63 -4.36 3.46 -14.77
C ALA A 63 -4.78 2.24 -13.92
N PRO A 64 -5.99 1.65 -14.07
CA PRO A 64 -6.38 0.48 -13.29
C PRO A 64 -5.46 -0.73 -13.49
N ILE A 65 -4.96 -0.93 -14.70
CA ILE A 65 -4.03 -2.03 -15.01
C ILE A 65 -2.69 -1.79 -14.32
N ALA A 66 -2.12 -0.59 -14.46
CA ALA A 66 -0.85 -0.24 -13.84
C ALA A 66 -0.90 -0.35 -12.30
N ILE A 67 -1.97 0.18 -11.69
CA ILE A 67 -2.18 0.13 -10.24
C ILE A 67 -2.38 -1.31 -9.77
N GLY A 68 -3.21 -2.10 -10.46
CA GLY A 68 -3.47 -3.49 -10.11
C GLY A 68 -2.23 -4.37 -10.19
N LEU A 69 -1.46 -4.27 -11.28
CA LEU A 69 -0.21 -5.01 -11.43
C LEU A 69 0.87 -4.54 -10.44
N GLY A 70 0.96 -3.23 -10.18
CA GLY A 70 1.85 -2.68 -9.16
C GLY A 70 1.54 -3.23 -7.76
N LEU A 71 0.27 -3.25 -7.39
CA LEU A 71 -0.14 -3.84 -6.11
C LEU A 71 0.11 -5.35 -6.05
N THR A 72 -0.10 -6.07 -7.15
CA THR A 72 0.20 -7.50 -7.24
C THR A 72 1.69 -7.76 -7.02
N LEU A 73 2.56 -6.99 -7.68
CA LEU A 73 4.01 -7.10 -7.49
C LEU A 73 4.42 -6.86 -6.04
N ILE A 74 3.88 -5.82 -5.41
CA ILE A 74 4.13 -5.51 -4.01
C ILE A 74 3.72 -6.69 -3.11
N HIS A 75 2.59 -7.32 -3.35
CA HIS A 75 2.16 -8.50 -2.60
C HIS A 75 3.13 -9.68 -2.75
N LEU A 76 3.58 -9.95 -3.98
CA LEU A 76 4.55 -11.02 -4.23
C LEU A 76 5.88 -10.81 -3.47
N ILE A 77 6.28 -9.56 -3.26
CA ILE A 77 7.52 -9.21 -2.55
C ILE A 77 7.31 -9.23 -1.03
N SER A 78 6.23 -8.65 -0.52
CA SER A 78 6.11 -8.29 0.89
C SER A 78 5.19 -9.17 1.74
N ILE A 79 4.45 -10.12 1.15
CA ILE A 79 3.70 -11.11 1.94
C ILE A 79 4.60 -11.81 2.96
N PRO A 80 5.80 -12.32 2.60
CA PRO A 80 6.68 -12.95 3.58
C PRO A 80 7.17 -11.99 4.68
N VAL A 81 7.24 -10.68 4.40
CA VAL A 81 7.83 -9.69 5.31
C VAL A 81 6.81 -9.19 6.32
N THR A 82 5.67 -8.67 5.86
CA THR A 82 4.68 -8.01 6.72
C THR A 82 3.26 -8.53 6.52
N ASN A 83 3.06 -9.49 5.63
CA ASN A 83 1.77 -9.84 5.04
C ASN A 83 1.15 -8.66 4.26
N THR A 84 1.97 -7.79 3.73
CA THR A 84 1.68 -6.62 2.88
C THR A 84 0.60 -5.70 3.43
N SER A 85 0.98 -4.55 3.93
CA SER A 85 0.02 -3.50 4.26
C SER A 85 -0.14 -2.51 3.12
N VAL A 86 0.81 -1.64 2.96
CA VAL A 86 0.81 -0.42 2.12
C VAL A 86 -0.49 0.39 2.21
N ASN A 87 -1.32 0.08 3.22
CA ASN A 87 -2.65 0.65 3.39
C ASN A 87 -3.12 0.53 4.84
N PRO A 88 -3.23 1.65 5.60
CA PRO A 88 -3.70 1.65 6.98
C PRO A 88 -5.10 1.04 7.17
N ALA A 89 -6.02 1.32 6.26
CA ALA A 89 -7.38 0.80 6.35
C ALA A 89 -7.44 -0.72 6.18
N ARG A 90 -6.63 -1.26 5.24
CA ARG A 90 -6.47 -2.71 5.04
C ARG A 90 -5.95 -3.38 6.32
N SER A 91 -4.93 -2.82 6.93
CA SER A 91 -4.34 -3.38 8.15
C SER A 91 -5.29 -3.32 9.34
N THR A 92 -6.01 -2.21 9.50
CA THR A 92 -7.04 -2.06 10.54
C THR A 92 -8.15 -3.10 10.37
N ALA A 93 -8.66 -3.27 9.15
CA ALA A 93 -9.72 -4.22 8.87
C ALA A 93 -9.33 -5.67 9.21
N ALA A 94 -8.10 -6.09 8.89
CA ALA A 94 -7.63 -7.42 9.21
C ALA A 94 -7.36 -7.60 10.72
N ALA A 95 -6.71 -6.60 11.36
CA ALA A 95 -6.35 -6.66 12.78
C ALA A 95 -7.57 -6.76 13.71
N LEU A 96 -8.70 -6.15 13.36
CA LEU A 96 -9.93 -6.20 14.14
C LEU A 96 -10.54 -7.61 14.24
N PHE A 97 -10.28 -8.46 13.25
CA PHE A 97 -10.81 -9.83 13.21
C PHE A 97 -9.74 -10.88 13.50
N ALA A 98 -8.48 -10.48 13.64
CA ALA A 98 -7.41 -11.37 14.01
C ALA A 98 -7.52 -11.80 15.48
N GLN A 99 -7.27 -13.08 15.75
CA GLN A 99 -7.16 -13.65 17.10
C GLN A 99 -5.69 -13.67 17.57
N THR A 100 -4.95 -12.64 17.20
CA THR A 100 -3.52 -12.46 17.49
C THR A 100 -3.27 -11.09 18.10
N GLY A 101 -2.04 -10.81 18.50
CA GLY A 101 -1.64 -9.48 18.99
C GLY A 101 -1.52 -8.38 17.92
N ALA A 102 -2.11 -8.57 16.73
CA ALA A 102 -1.96 -7.66 15.58
C ALA A 102 -2.40 -6.21 15.87
N ILE A 103 -3.42 -6.01 16.69
CA ILE A 103 -3.86 -4.67 17.11
C ILE A 103 -2.73 -3.90 17.79
N GLY A 104 -1.91 -4.55 18.62
CA GLY A 104 -0.78 -3.92 19.30
C GLY A 104 0.34 -3.47 18.34
N GLN A 105 0.40 -4.06 17.16
CA GLN A 105 1.37 -3.72 16.13
C GLN A 105 0.83 -2.80 15.02
N LEU A 106 -0.47 -2.48 15.07
CA LEU A 106 -1.16 -1.72 14.03
C LEU A 106 -0.58 -0.32 13.80
N TRP A 107 0.01 0.29 14.81
CA TRP A 107 0.63 1.61 14.73
C TRP A 107 1.67 1.69 13.60
N LEU A 108 2.49 0.66 13.42
CA LEU A 108 3.51 0.61 12.37
C LEU A 108 2.86 0.70 10.99
N PHE A 109 1.76 -0.02 10.79
CA PHE A 109 1.02 -0.10 9.53
C PHE A 109 0.12 1.12 9.25
N TRP A 110 0.11 2.08 10.17
CA TRP A 110 -0.38 3.44 9.94
C TRP A 110 0.79 4.38 9.62
N VAL A 111 1.81 4.40 10.47
CA VAL A 111 2.94 5.33 10.34
C VAL A 111 3.73 5.07 9.06
N ALA A 112 4.13 3.84 8.82
CA ALA A 112 5.00 3.51 7.68
C ALA A 112 4.34 3.82 6.32
N PRO A 113 3.08 3.40 6.03
CA PRO A 113 2.43 3.78 4.79
C PRO A 113 2.18 5.28 4.63
N LEU A 114 1.86 6.01 5.71
CA LEU A 114 1.69 7.47 5.63
C LEU A 114 3.00 8.17 5.30
N VAL A 115 4.10 7.78 5.94
CA VAL A 115 5.45 8.29 5.61
C VAL A 115 5.83 7.92 4.18
N GLY A 116 5.62 6.66 3.78
CA GLY A 116 5.89 6.20 2.42
C GLY A 116 5.09 6.99 1.38
N ALA A 117 3.81 7.24 1.64
CA ALA A 117 2.97 8.05 0.76
C ALA A 117 3.50 9.48 0.61
N ALA A 118 3.90 10.11 1.72
CA ALA A 118 4.49 11.45 1.68
C ALA A 118 5.80 11.48 0.88
N VAL A 119 6.68 10.50 1.09
CA VAL A 119 7.95 10.35 0.35
C VAL A 119 7.68 10.13 -1.14
N GLY A 120 6.77 9.21 -1.50
CA GLY A 120 6.43 8.94 -2.89
C GLY A 120 5.85 10.15 -3.62
N ALA A 121 4.94 10.88 -2.98
CA ALA A 121 4.36 12.10 -3.51
C ALA A 121 5.41 13.22 -3.69
N PHE A 122 6.35 13.34 -2.74
CA PHE A 122 7.44 14.30 -2.82
C PHE A 122 8.40 13.99 -3.97
N ILE A 123 8.82 12.72 -4.10
CA ILE A 123 9.66 12.25 -5.22
C ILE A 123 8.95 12.53 -6.55
N TRP A 124 7.67 12.18 -6.65
CA TRP A 124 6.89 12.46 -7.86
C TRP A 124 6.93 13.96 -8.21
N LYS A 125 6.58 14.80 -7.25
CA LYS A 125 6.49 16.24 -7.46
C LYS A 125 7.82 16.87 -7.93
N LEU A 126 8.95 16.44 -7.35
CA LEU A 126 10.25 17.05 -7.64
C LEU A 126 10.95 16.48 -8.87
N LEU A 127 10.79 15.17 -9.14
CA LEU A 127 11.64 14.49 -10.11
C LEU A 127 10.87 13.94 -11.31
N LEU A 128 9.60 13.63 -11.15
CA LEU A 128 8.84 12.86 -12.14
C LEU A 128 7.64 13.60 -12.72
N ALA A 129 7.16 14.66 -12.05
CA ALA A 129 6.04 15.44 -12.57
C ALA A 129 6.43 16.06 -13.91
N PRO A 130 5.59 15.92 -14.97
CA PRO A 130 5.82 16.63 -16.21
C PRO A 130 5.93 18.13 -15.92
N GLY A 131 7.03 18.76 -16.35
CA GLY A 131 7.20 20.22 -16.23
C GLY A 131 6.00 20.92 -16.88
N GLU A 132 5.39 21.87 -16.19
CA GLU A 132 4.47 22.79 -16.84
C GLU A 132 5.28 23.52 -17.92
N SER A 133 5.03 23.23 -19.20
CA SER A 133 5.62 23.98 -20.30
C SER A 133 5.11 25.42 -20.20
N PRO A 134 5.97 26.44 -20.01
CA PRO A 134 5.56 27.83 -19.99
C PRO A 134 5.23 28.27 -21.42
N GLY A 135 4.09 27.86 -21.96
CA GLY A 135 3.84 28.10 -23.37
C GLY A 135 2.42 28.01 -23.89
N MET A 136 1.41 27.81 -23.07
CA MET A 136 0.02 27.72 -23.56
C MET A 136 -0.95 28.73 -22.89
N ILE A 137 -0.49 29.87 -22.45
CA ILE A 137 -1.36 30.98 -22.01
C ILE A 137 -1.79 31.88 -23.19
N GLY A 138 -1.62 31.46 -24.43
CA GLY A 138 -1.85 32.34 -25.59
C GLY A 138 -2.72 31.79 -26.71
N GLN A 139 -3.35 30.66 -26.64
CA GLN A 139 -4.09 30.07 -27.77
C GLN A 139 -5.59 29.85 -27.60
N GLU A 140 -6.21 30.28 -26.52
CA GLU A 140 -7.68 30.22 -26.40
C GLU A 140 -8.42 31.54 -26.73
N ALA A 141 -7.80 32.45 -27.46
CA ALA A 141 -8.43 33.71 -27.92
C ALA A 141 -8.22 33.94 -29.42
N ARG A 142 -8.69 33.00 -30.27
CA ARG A 142 -9.00 33.33 -31.69
C ARG A 142 -10.06 32.37 -32.22
#